data_b7e50432770ab1062df0e19690c82bf9
#
_entry.id   b7e50432770ab1062df0e19690c82bf9
#
_cell.length_a   1.000
_cell.length_b   1.000
_cell.length_c   1.000
_cell.angle_alpha   90.00
_cell.angle_beta   90.00
_cell.angle_gamma   90.00
#
_symmetry.space_group_name_H-M   'P 1'
#
loop_
_entity.id
_entity.type
_entity.pdbx_description
1 polymer ?
#
loop_
_entity_poly.entity_id
_entity_poly.type
_entity_poly.pdbx_seq_one_letter_code
_entity_poly.pdbx_strand_id
1 'polypeptide(L)'
;TPIKSSAASDVYKRQIMQYAQLRGIPGVTINDIYTGNGVSELINLCMQALLDNGDEILIPAPDYPLWTATATLAGGNVVHYICDEQSDWYPDIEDIKSKITPRTKAIVIINPNNPTGAVYPKEILEQIADIARENELIIFSDEIYDRLVMDGYKHTSIASLAPDVFCVTFSGLSKSHMIAGFRIGWMILSGAKSKAKGYIEGINMLSSMRLCSNVPAQSIVQTALGGYQSVNEYTQPGGRVYEQRDFIYKALNDIPGISVVKPHAAFYICLLYTSPSPRDRG
;
A
#
# COMPACT_ATOMS: atom_id res chain seq x y z
N THR A 1 -9.54 26.95 -14.05
CA THR A 1 -8.06 27.02 -14.07
C THR A 1 -7.56 26.18 -12.92
N PRO A 2 -6.78 25.12 -13.15
CA PRO A 2 -6.23 24.36 -12.03
C PRO A 2 -5.43 25.35 -11.16
N ILE A 3 -5.66 25.31 -9.86
CA ILE A 3 -4.88 26.08 -8.91
C ILE A 3 -3.43 25.62 -9.12
N LYS A 4 -2.63 26.44 -9.81
CA LYS A 4 -1.21 26.20 -9.95
C LYS A 4 -0.67 26.13 -8.52
N SER A 5 -0.22 24.95 -8.14
CA SER A 5 0.43 24.74 -6.87
C SER A 5 1.55 25.79 -6.73
N SER A 6 1.63 26.43 -5.60
CA SER A 6 2.71 27.37 -5.30
C SER A 6 4.07 26.71 -5.49
N ALA A 7 5.14 27.47 -5.71
CA ALA A 7 6.51 26.94 -5.84
C ALA A 7 6.89 25.96 -4.72
N ALA A 8 6.33 26.12 -3.52
CA ALA A 8 6.48 25.19 -2.41
C ALA A 8 5.94 23.78 -2.71
N SER A 9 4.83 23.66 -3.47
CA SER A 9 4.28 22.34 -3.81
C SER A 9 5.15 21.59 -4.82
N ASP A 10 5.87 22.27 -5.67
CA ASP A 10 6.78 21.65 -6.62
C ASP A 10 8.01 21.04 -5.91
N VAL A 11 8.45 21.61 -4.82
CA VAL A 11 9.62 21.14 -4.07
C VAL A 11 9.35 19.75 -3.47
N TYR A 12 8.28 19.58 -2.70
CA TYR A 12 8.00 18.27 -2.09
C TYR A 12 7.59 17.22 -3.12
N LYS A 13 6.90 17.60 -4.21
CA LYS A 13 6.58 16.67 -5.30
C LYS A 13 7.84 16.21 -6.04
N ARG A 14 8.82 17.07 -6.24
CA ARG A 14 10.12 16.68 -6.80
C ARG A 14 10.84 15.69 -5.91
N GLN A 15 10.76 15.86 -4.59
CA GLN A 15 11.34 14.92 -3.65
C GLN A 15 10.64 13.54 -3.71
N ILE A 16 9.31 13.53 -3.81
CA ILE A 16 8.55 12.28 -4.01
C ILE A 16 8.88 11.65 -5.37
N MET A 17 9.04 12.47 -6.41
CA MET A 17 9.45 11.98 -7.74
C MET A 17 10.85 11.31 -7.69
N GLN A 18 11.82 11.93 -7.03
CA GLN A 18 13.14 11.32 -6.81
C GLN A 18 13.03 10.00 -6.02
N TYR A 19 12.18 9.99 -5.01
CA TYR A 19 11.89 8.78 -4.26
C TYR A 19 11.33 7.67 -5.15
N ALA A 20 10.38 7.98 -6.04
CA ALA A 20 9.85 7.03 -7.02
C ALA A 20 10.94 6.51 -7.97
N GLN A 21 11.83 7.38 -8.45
CA GLN A 21 12.96 7.00 -9.29
C GLN A 21 13.92 6.04 -8.58
N LEU A 22 14.23 6.29 -7.31
CA LEU A 22 15.05 5.41 -6.48
C LEU A 22 14.41 4.03 -6.26
N ARG A 23 13.07 3.94 -6.33
CA ARG A 23 12.30 2.70 -6.29
C ARG A 23 12.14 2.03 -7.66
N GLY A 24 12.74 2.59 -8.71
CA GLY A 24 12.69 2.06 -10.06
C GLY A 24 11.37 2.27 -10.78
N ILE A 25 10.47 3.13 -10.28
CA ILE A 25 9.17 3.40 -10.92
C ILE A 25 9.41 4.34 -12.12
N PRO A 26 9.17 3.90 -13.36
CA PRO A 26 9.51 4.67 -14.54
C PRO A 26 8.47 5.73 -14.88
N GLY A 27 8.89 6.77 -15.60
CA GLY A 27 8.00 7.73 -16.25
C GLY A 27 7.17 8.62 -15.32
N VAL A 28 7.56 8.74 -14.04
CA VAL A 28 6.86 9.58 -13.05
C VAL A 28 7.28 11.03 -13.20
N THR A 29 6.29 11.92 -13.27
CA THR A 29 6.45 13.37 -13.27
C THR A 29 5.76 13.99 -12.04
N ILE A 30 6.00 15.26 -11.77
CA ILE A 30 5.33 15.98 -10.66
C ILE A 30 3.79 16.04 -10.83
N ASN A 31 3.30 15.90 -12.05
CA ASN A 31 1.85 15.90 -12.35
C ASN A 31 1.19 14.55 -12.00
N ASP A 32 1.97 13.51 -11.85
CA ASP A 32 1.50 12.17 -11.50
C ASP A 32 1.42 11.96 -9.96
N ILE A 33 1.76 12.99 -9.19
CA ILE A 33 1.86 12.92 -7.72
C ILE A 33 0.73 13.71 -7.07
N TYR A 34 -0.02 13.03 -6.21
CA TYR A 34 -1.10 13.60 -5.40
C TYR A 34 -0.77 13.42 -3.92
N THR A 35 -0.95 14.47 -3.14
CA THR A 35 -0.78 14.42 -1.67
C THR A 35 -2.12 14.46 -0.97
N GLY A 36 -2.21 13.76 0.16
CA GLY A 36 -3.43 13.66 0.95
C GLY A 36 -3.17 13.76 2.45
N ASN A 37 -4.24 13.89 3.21
CA ASN A 37 -4.23 13.85 4.68
C ASN A 37 -4.00 12.41 5.17
N GLY A 38 -2.83 11.87 4.87
CA GLY A 38 -2.47 10.47 4.96
C GLY A 38 -2.94 9.68 3.73
N VAL A 39 -2.43 8.46 3.60
CA VAL A 39 -2.80 7.52 2.53
C VAL A 39 -4.30 7.19 2.56
N SER A 40 -4.92 7.19 3.73
CA SER A 40 -6.35 6.87 3.91
C SER A 40 -7.29 7.77 3.11
N GLU A 41 -7.01 9.07 3.01
CA GLU A 41 -7.78 9.98 2.16
C GLU A 41 -7.64 9.62 0.68
N LEU A 42 -6.43 9.32 0.25
CA LEU A 42 -6.13 8.99 -1.15
C LEU A 42 -6.76 7.67 -1.58
N ILE A 43 -6.76 6.65 -0.71
CA ILE A 43 -7.47 5.39 -0.95
C ILE A 43 -8.96 5.67 -1.16
N ASN A 44 -9.57 6.47 -0.27
CA ASN A 44 -10.99 6.82 -0.39
C ASN A 44 -11.31 7.54 -1.71
N LEU A 45 -10.48 8.51 -2.11
CA LEU A 45 -10.63 9.19 -3.42
C LEU A 45 -10.52 8.21 -4.59
N CYS A 46 -9.58 7.26 -4.51
CA CYS A 46 -9.38 6.26 -5.54
C CYS A 46 -10.59 5.34 -5.70
N MET A 47 -11.16 4.87 -4.60
CA MET A 47 -12.35 4.01 -4.64
C MET A 47 -13.57 4.75 -5.17
N GLN A 48 -13.81 5.99 -4.73
CA GLN A 48 -14.91 6.83 -5.21
C GLN A 48 -14.79 7.19 -6.70
N ALA A 49 -13.57 7.30 -7.23
CA ALA A 49 -13.36 7.59 -8.64
C ALA A 49 -13.50 6.36 -9.54
N LEU A 50 -13.39 5.15 -8.98
CA LEU A 50 -13.32 3.91 -9.76
C LEU A 50 -14.62 3.10 -9.74
N LEU A 51 -15.24 2.96 -8.56
CA LEU A 51 -16.23 1.91 -8.33
C LEU A 51 -17.65 2.43 -8.46
N ASP A 52 -18.45 1.69 -9.23
CA ASP A 52 -19.89 1.78 -9.33
C ASP A 52 -20.53 0.50 -8.75
N ASN A 53 -21.85 0.53 -8.57
CA ASN A 53 -22.61 -0.63 -8.11
C ASN A 53 -22.40 -1.84 -9.04
N GLY A 54 -21.90 -2.93 -8.47
CA GLY A 54 -21.63 -4.19 -9.17
C GLY A 54 -20.19 -4.33 -9.66
N ASP A 55 -19.38 -3.28 -9.63
CA ASP A 55 -17.94 -3.41 -9.88
C ASP A 55 -17.27 -4.19 -8.76
N GLU A 56 -16.24 -4.95 -9.10
CA GLU A 56 -15.50 -5.81 -8.18
C GLU A 56 -14.05 -5.34 -8.03
N ILE A 57 -13.52 -5.47 -6.81
CA ILE A 57 -12.13 -5.21 -6.50
C ILE A 57 -11.55 -6.35 -5.69
N LEU A 58 -10.39 -6.85 -6.10
CA LEU A 58 -9.64 -7.88 -5.39
C LEU A 58 -8.81 -7.26 -4.26
N ILE A 59 -9.00 -7.76 -3.04
CA ILE A 59 -8.30 -7.28 -1.84
C ILE A 59 -7.71 -8.50 -1.11
N PRO A 60 -6.46 -8.42 -0.55
CA PRO A 60 -5.89 -9.55 0.18
C PRO A 60 -6.71 -9.92 1.42
N ALA A 61 -6.66 -11.17 1.83
CA ALA A 61 -7.13 -11.61 3.15
C ALA A 61 -6.01 -12.41 3.85
N PRO A 62 -5.51 -11.93 5.01
CA PRO A 62 -5.98 -10.75 5.77
C PRO A 62 -5.58 -9.41 5.14
N ASP A 63 -6.40 -8.35 5.37
CA ASP A 63 -6.19 -7.01 4.82
C ASP A 63 -6.02 -5.93 5.90
N TYR A 64 -5.69 -4.73 5.44
CA TYR A 64 -5.91 -3.51 6.19
C TYR A 64 -7.37 -3.07 5.98
N PRO A 65 -8.25 -3.11 7.02
CA PRO A 65 -9.70 -2.99 6.86
C PRO A 65 -10.20 -1.73 6.15
N LEU A 66 -9.36 -0.70 6.03
CA LEU A 66 -9.71 0.51 5.30
C LEU A 66 -10.00 0.23 3.82
N TRP A 67 -9.25 -0.68 3.18
CA TRP A 67 -9.47 -1.03 1.78
C TRP A 67 -10.86 -1.60 1.55
N THR A 68 -11.23 -2.60 2.36
CA THR A 68 -12.59 -3.19 2.34
C THR A 68 -13.67 -2.15 2.63
N ALA A 69 -13.47 -1.32 3.67
CA ALA A 69 -14.45 -0.31 4.06
C ALA A 69 -14.67 0.74 2.96
N THR A 70 -13.60 1.29 2.38
CA THR A 70 -13.71 2.35 1.36
C THR A 70 -14.27 1.82 0.05
N ALA A 71 -13.92 0.60 -0.37
CA ALA A 71 -14.50 -0.03 -1.56
C ALA A 71 -16.01 -0.27 -1.39
N THR A 72 -16.42 -0.80 -0.23
CA THR A 72 -17.84 -1.00 0.09
C THR A 72 -18.62 0.32 0.13
N LEU A 73 -18.05 1.36 0.77
CA LEU A 73 -18.69 2.68 0.83
C LEU A 73 -18.81 3.35 -0.54
N ALA A 74 -17.91 3.04 -1.47
CA ALA A 74 -17.99 3.51 -2.85
C ALA A 74 -19.01 2.74 -3.71
N GLY A 75 -19.65 1.69 -3.17
CA GLY A 75 -20.65 0.87 -3.87
C GLY A 75 -20.08 -0.36 -4.56
N GLY A 76 -18.77 -0.60 -4.46
CA GLY A 76 -18.13 -1.77 -5.04
C GLY A 76 -18.29 -3.05 -4.22
N ASN A 77 -18.15 -4.18 -4.87
CA ASN A 77 -18.09 -5.50 -4.27
C ASN A 77 -16.65 -5.89 -3.99
N VAL A 78 -16.34 -6.18 -2.73
CA VAL A 78 -15.03 -6.67 -2.32
C VAL A 78 -14.96 -8.17 -2.52
N VAL A 79 -13.94 -8.62 -3.24
CA VAL A 79 -13.61 -10.03 -3.44
C VAL A 79 -12.24 -10.29 -2.82
N HIS A 80 -12.20 -11.03 -1.72
CA HIS A 80 -10.96 -11.32 -1.02
C HIS A 80 -10.22 -12.48 -1.69
N TYR A 81 -8.91 -12.29 -1.97
CA TYR A 81 -8.00 -13.36 -2.30
C TYR A 81 -7.16 -13.79 -1.09
N ILE A 82 -6.78 -15.06 -1.06
CA ILE A 82 -6.13 -15.66 0.10
C ILE A 82 -4.64 -15.32 0.13
N CYS A 83 -4.15 -14.94 1.31
CA CYS A 83 -2.75 -14.97 1.69
C CYS A 83 -2.61 -15.99 2.82
N ASP A 84 -1.95 -17.12 2.55
CA ASP A 84 -1.93 -18.27 3.47
C ASP A 84 -0.72 -18.19 4.42
N GLU A 85 -0.96 -18.47 5.71
CA GLU A 85 0.10 -18.59 6.71
C GLU A 85 1.14 -19.63 6.33
N GLN A 86 0.70 -20.78 5.77
CA GLN A 86 1.59 -21.87 5.38
C GLN A 86 2.51 -21.51 4.19
N SER A 87 2.19 -20.42 3.49
CA SER A 87 2.97 -19.85 2.40
C SER A 87 3.57 -18.48 2.78
N ASP A 88 3.96 -18.30 4.05
CA ASP A 88 4.55 -17.06 4.55
C ASP A 88 3.66 -15.83 4.33
N TRP A 89 2.35 -16.01 4.30
CA TRP A 89 1.35 -14.99 4.00
C TRP A 89 1.47 -14.39 2.59
N TYR A 90 2.06 -15.13 1.64
CA TYR A 90 2.10 -14.68 0.26
C TYR A 90 0.74 -14.88 -0.44
N PRO A 91 0.39 -14.01 -1.40
CA PRO A 91 -0.81 -14.16 -2.22
C PRO A 91 -0.86 -15.49 -2.95
N ASP A 92 -1.99 -16.19 -2.86
CA ASP A 92 -2.26 -17.37 -3.67
C ASP A 92 -2.65 -16.94 -5.09
N ILE A 93 -1.77 -17.20 -6.03
CA ILE A 93 -1.90 -16.80 -7.43
C ILE A 93 -3.08 -17.49 -8.12
N GLU A 94 -3.30 -18.76 -7.82
CA GLU A 94 -4.42 -19.52 -8.42
C GLU A 94 -5.76 -19.06 -7.83
N ASP A 95 -5.80 -18.75 -6.56
CA ASP A 95 -6.98 -18.15 -5.94
C ASP A 95 -7.32 -16.77 -6.55
N ILE A 96 -6.31 -15.92 -6.77
CA ILE A 96 -6.48 -14.63 -7.47
C ILE A 96 -7.12 -14.87 -8.86
N LYS A 97 -6.54 -15.75 -9.68
CA LYS A 97 -7.03 -16.05 -11.03
C LYS A 97 -8.47 -16.54 -11.03
N SER A 98 -8.82 -17.41 -10.07
CA SER A 98 -10.14 -18.02 -9.96
C SER A 98 -11.25 -17.01 -9.62
N LYS A 99 -10.88 -15.86 -9.03
CA LYS A 99 -11.80 -14.82 -8.54
C LYS A 99 -12.01 -13.66 -9.50
N ILE A 100 -11.28 -13.63 -10.60
CA ILE A 100 -11.43 -12.58 -11.62
C ILE A 100 -12.70 -12.83 -12.44
N THR A 101 -13.51 -11.78 -12.58
CA THR A 101 -14.70 -11.75 -13.42
C THR A 101 -14.67 -10.55 -14.37
N PRO A 102 -15.56 -10.46 -15.36
CA PRO A 102 -15.67 -9.27 -16.20
C PRO A 102 -16.03 -7.97 -15.45
N ARG A 103 -16.41 -8.06 -14.18
CA ARG A 103 -16.70 -6.91 -13.31
C ARG A 103 -15.49 -6.47 -12.48
N THR A 104 -14.43 -7.26 -12.45
CA THR A 104 -13.22 -6.93 -11.71
C THR A 104 -12.52 -5.75 -12.34
N LYS A 105 -12.33 -4.67 -11.59
CA LYS A 105 -11.69 -3.42 -12.05
C LYS A 105 -10.25 -3.28 -11.60
N ALA A 106 -9.95 -3.81 -10.43
CA ALA A 106 -8.64 -3.59 -9.82
C ALA A 106 -8.24 -4.70 -8.86
N ILE A 107 -6.95 -4.76 -8.60
CA ILE A 107 -6.36 -5.57 -7.54
C ILE A 107 -5.58 -4.67 -6.58
N VAL A 108 -5.79 -4.88 -5.28
CA VAL A 108 -5.05 -4.22 -4.19
C VAL A 108 -3.91 -5.14 -3.74
N ILE A 109 -2.73 -4.56 -3.60
CA ILE A 109 -1.55 -5.20 -3.02
C ILE A 109 -1.10 -4.36 -1.84
N ILE A 110 -0.87 -4.99 -0.70
CA ILE A 110 -0.30 -4.35 0.49
C ILE A 110 1.07 -4.98 0.73
N ASN A 111 2.12 -4.28 0.32
CA ASN A 111 3.48 -4.82 0.38
C ASN A 111 4.50 -3.75 0.81
N PRO A 112 5.15 -3.89 1.96
CA PRO A 112 4.99 -4.95 2.97
C PRO A 112 3.60 -4.98 3.60
N ASN A 113 3.14 -6.18 3.95
CA ASN A 113 1.75 -6.41 4.33
C ASN A 113 1.43 -5.94 5.75
N ASN A 114 0.27 -5.34 5.89
CA ASN A 114 -0.44 -5.14 7.14
C ASN A 114 -1.73 -6.00 7.08
N PRO A 115 -1.91 -7.01 7.94
CA PRO A 115 -1.31 -7.16 9.29
C PRO A 115 -0.19 -8.22 9.42
N THR A 116 0.25 -8.87 8.36
CA THR A 116 1.11 -10.06 8.46
C THR A 116 2.60 -9.75 8.59
N GLY A 117 3.05 -8.58 8.13
CA GLY A 117 4.47 -8.23 8.06
C GLY A 117 5.23 -8.97 6.94
N ALA A 118 4.53 -9.63 6.04
CA ALA A 118 5.12 -10.30 4.88
C ALA A 118 5.74 -9.29 3.90
N VAL A 119 6.83 -9.66 3.26
CA VAL A 119 7.46 -8.94 2.15
C VAL A 119 7.38 -9.84 0.93
N TYR A 120 6.58 -9.47 -0.04
CA TYR A 120 6.33 -10.31 -1.20
C TYR A 120 7.56 -10.39 -2.10
N PRO A 121 8.00 -11.60 -2.48
CA PRO A 121 9.11 -11.80 -3.40
C PRO A 121 8.76 -11.28 -4.79
N LYS A 122 9.81 -10.95 -5.54
CA LYS A 122 9.68 -10.37 -6.88
C LYS A 122 8.87 -11.27 -7.83
N GLU A 123 9.05 -12.55 -7.72
CA GLU A 123 8.40 -13.58 -8.56
C GLU A 123 6.87 -13.57 -8.37
N ILE A 124 6.39 -13.37 -7.15
CA ILE A 124 4.95 -13.24 -6.85
C ILE A 124 4.41 -11.93 -7.41
N LEU A 125 5.17 -10.82 -7.25
CA LEU A 125 4.76 -9.52 -7.80
C LEU A 125 4.71 -9.53 -9.34
N GLU A 126 5.64 -10.22 -10.00
CA GLU A 126 5.64 -10.40 -11.46
C GLU A 126 4.40 -11.17 -11.92
N GLN A 127 4.05 -12.27 -11.25
CA GLN A 127 2.83 -13.04 -11.57
C GLN A 127 1.55 -12.19 -11.38
N ILE A 128 1.48 -11.39 -10.33
CA ILE A 128 0.34 -10.47 -10.13
C ILE A 128 0.30 -9.39 -11.22
N ALA A 129 1.46 -8.86 -11.62
CA ALA A 129 1.55 -7.90 -12.72
C ALA A 129 1.08 -8.50 -14.06
N ASP A 130 1.42 -9.78 -14.32
CA ASP A 130 0.97 -10.49 -15.51
C ASP A 130 -0.55 -10.69 -15.50
N ILE A 131 -1.13 -11.11 -14.37
CA ILE A 131 -2.58 -11.22 -14.19
C ILE A 131 -3.27 -9.87 -14.45
N ALA A 132 -2.75 -8.79 -13.88
CA ALA A 132 -3.32 -7.46 -14.08
C ALA A 132 -3.23 -7.00 -15.54
N ARG A 133 -2.15 -7.35 -16.24
CA ARG A 133 -1.95 -7.06 -17.67
C ARG A 133 -2.95 -7.81 -18.54
N GLU A 134 -3.11 -9.11 -18.30
CA GLU A 134 -3.99 -9.99 -19.07
C GLU A 134 -5.47 -9.63 -18.90
N ASN A 135 -5.85 -9.11 -17.74
CA ASN A 135 -7.24 -8.79 -17.41
C ASN A 135 -7.53 -7.29 -17.38
N GLU A 136 -6.58 -6.45 -17.84
CA GLU A 136 -6.67 -4.99 -17.87
C GLU A 136 -7.04 -4.35 -16.51
N LEU A 137 -6.56 -4.92 -15.40
CA LEU A 137 -6.83 -4.44 -14.05
C LEU A 137 -5.93 -3.26 -13.69
N ILE A 138 -6.45 -2.35 -12.87
CA ILE A 138 -5.65 -1.35 -12.18
C ILE A 138 -4.97 -2.02 -10.98
N ILE A 139 -3.68 -1.73 -10.78
CA ILE A 139 -2.97 -2.15 -9.57
C ILE A 139 -2.97 -0.99 -8.56
N PHE A 140 -3.55 -1.21 -7.38
CA PHE A 140 -3.37 -0.36 -6.21
C PHE A 140 -2.32 -0.98 -5.29
N SER A 141 -1.17 -0.33 -5.14
CA SER A 141 -0.07 -0.82 -4.32
C SER A 141 0.12 0.05 -3.09
N ASP A 142 -0.25 -0.47 -1.92
CA ASP A 142 0.00 0.18 -0.64
C ASP A 142 1.41 -0.20 -0.15
N GLU A 143 2.34 0.74 -0.28
CA GLU A 143 3.75 0.56 0.04
C GLU A 143 4.17 1.40 1.26
N ILE A 144 3.23 1.71 2.17
CA ILE A 144 3.48 2.57 3.33
C ILE A 144 4.57 2.03 4.27
N TYR A 145 4.87 0.73 4.22
CA TYR A 145 5.88 0.05 5.04
C TYR A 145 7.19 -0.24 4.30
N ASP A 146 7.38 0.27 3.09
CA ASP A 146 8.51 -0.03 2.20
C ASP A 146 9.92 0.16 2.79
N ARG A 147 10.04 0.99 3.86
CA ARG A 147 11.28 1.26 4.59
C ARG A 147 11.41 0.48 5.90
N LEU A 148 10.31 -0.11 6.38
CA LEU A 148 10.29 -0.87 7.62
C LEU A 148 10.52 -2.36 7.34
N VAL A 149 11.66 -2.67 6.72
CA VAL A 149 12.05 -4.02 6.31
C VAL A 149 13.24 -4.49 7.15
N MET A 150 13.24 -5.76 7.54
CA MET A 150 14.19 -6.39 8.46
C MET A 150 14.83 -7.64 7.83
N ASP A 151 15.80 -8.23 8.51
CA ASP A 151 16.43 -9.52 8.17
C ASP A 151 17.06 -9.55 6.76
N GLY A 152 17.49 -8.40 6.22
CA GLY A 152 18.09 -8.31 4.89
C GLY A 152 17.11 -8.40 3.72
N TYR A 153 15.80 -8.50 3.99
CA TYR A 153 14.77 -8.42 2.95
C TYR A 153 14.81 -7.06 2.25
N LYS A 154 14.33 -7.03 1.01
CA LYS A 154 14.25 -5.80 0.21
C LYS A 154 12.86 -5.66 -0.36
N HIS A 155 12.28 -4.50 -0.16
CA HIS A 155 11.03 -4.13 -0.81
C HIS A 155 11.26 -3.90 -2.31
N THR A 156 10.37 -4.44 -3.13
CA THR A 156 10.28 -4.15 -4.57
C THR A 156 8.91 -3.52 -4.84
N SER A 157 8.89 -2.36 -5.48
CA SER A 157 7.63 -1.76 -5.92
C SER A 157 7.11 -2.51 -7.14
N ILE A 158 5.85 -2.96 -7.13
CA ILE A 158 5.26 -3.65 -8.27
C ILE A 158 5.19 -2.73 -9.50
N ALA A 159 5.05 -1.43 -9.31
CA ALA A 159 5.05 -0.46 -10.39
C ALA A 159 6.39 -0.42 -11.17
N SER A 160 7.49 -0.86 -10.57
CA SER A 160 8.78 -1.01 -11.27
C SER A 160 8.83 -2.24 -12.17
N LEU A 161 7.99 -3.24 -11.91
CA LEU A 161 7.91 -4.50 -12.66
C LEU A 161 6.83 -4.44 -13.77
N ALA A 162 5.88 -3.51 -13.67
CA ALA A 162 4.73 -3.40 -14.54
C ALA A 162 4.62 -2.01 -15.21
N PRO A 163 5.63 -1.59 -16.01
CA PRO A 163 5.64 -0.25 -16.62
C PRO A 163 4.53 -0.04 -17.67
N ASP A 164 3.89 -1.08 -18.11
CA ASP A 164 2.82 -1.15 -19.10
C ASP A 164 1.42 -1.36 -18.49
N VAL A 165 1.32 -1.57 -17.17
CA VAL A 165 0.06 -1.64 -16.42
C VAL A 165 -0.17 -0.33 -15.67
N PHE A 166 -1.41 0.15 -15.61
CA PHE A 166 -1.71 1.33 -14.81
C PHE A 166 -1.65 1.01 -13.32
N CYS A 167 -0.70 1.64 -12.63
CA CYS A 167 -0.46 1.45 -11.20
C CYS A 167 -0.67 2.75 -10.43
N VAL A 168 -1.26 2.64 -9.24
CA VAL A 168 -1.37 3.68 -8.23
C VAL A 168 -0.61 3.22 -6.99
N THR A 169 0.54 3.82 -6.74
CA THR A 169 1.42 3.47 -5.61
C THR A 169 1.23 4.45 -4.47
N PHE A 170 0.89 3.95 -3.28
CA PHE A 170 0.68 4.76 -2.07
C PHE A 170 1.87 4.65 -1.12
N SER A 171 2.27 5.77 -0.55
CA SER A 171 3.26 5.82 0.51
C SER A 171 3.11 7.11 1.35
N GLY A 172 3.94 7.29 2.36
CA GLY A 172 3.86 8.45 3.23
C GLY A 172 4.85 8.39 4.39
N LEU A 173 4.79 9.39 5.26
CA LEU A 173 5.70 9.50 6.40
C LEU A 173 5.16 8.87 7.70
N SER A 174 3.90 8.47 7.70
CA SER A 174 3.20 7.98 8.91
C SER A 174 3.94 6.87 9.63
N LYS A 175 4.58 5.97 8.87
CA LYS A 175 5.19 4.73 9.37
C LYS A 175 6.70 4.83 9.39
N SER A 176 7.31 5.15 8.25
CA SER A 176 8.77 5.25 8.11
C SER A 176 9.39 6.31 9.02
N HIS A 177 8.67 7.38 9.35
CA HIS A 177 9.14 8.47 10.19
C HIS A 177 8.39 8.56 11.53
N MET A 178 7.50 7.60 11.85
CA MET A 178 6.70 7.54 13.09
C MET A 178 5.87 8.79 13.36
N ILE A 179 5.42 9.49 12.30
CA ILE A 179 4.67 10.74 12.39
C ILE A 179 3.24 10.61 11.85
N ALA A 180 2.55 9.55 12.21
CA ALA A 180 1.18 9.30 11.74
C ALA A 180 0.22 10.47 12.02
N GLY A 181 0.42 11.21 13.09
CA GLY A 181 -0.38 12.39 13.47
C GLY A 181 -0.19 13.61 12.57
N PHE A 182 0.89 13.69 11.80
CA PHE A 182 1.12 14.77 10.84
C PHE A 182 0.24 14.68 9.60
N ARG A 183 -0.38 13.53 9.36
CA ARG A 183 -1.33 13.29 8.26
C ARG A 183 -0.76 13.65 6.89
N ILE A 184 0.40 13.12 6.51
CA ILE A 184 0.99 13.28 5.20
C ILE A 184 1.21 11.93 4.50
N GLY A 185 0.56 11.78 3.36
CA GLY A 185 0.73 10.68 2.44
C GLY A 185 0.67 11.17 1.00
N TRP A 186 1.06 10.33 0.09
CA TRP A 186 0.99 10.58 -1.34
C TRP A 186 0.61 9.33 -2.11
N MET A 187 0.08 9.53 -3.32
CA MET A 187 -0.03 8.49 -4.33
C MET A 187 0.69 8.93 -5.60
N ILE A 188 1.20 7.96 -6.33
CA ILE A 188 1.95 8.12 -7.57
C ILE A 188 1.24 7.32 -8.66
N LEU A 189 0.86 7.99 -9.74
CA LEU A 189 0.30 7.34 -10.92
C LEU A 189 1.43 6.98 -11.91
N SER A 190 1.46 5.74 -12.35
CA SER A 190 2.51 5.24 -13.25
C SER A 190 1.96 4.25 -14.27
N GLY A 191 2.81 3.83 -15.21
CA GLY A 191 2.47 2.84 -16.23
C GLY A 191 1.53 3.37 -17.33
N ALA A 192 0.52 2.58 -17.69
CA ALA A 192 -0.37 2.84 -18.83
C ALA A 192 -1.39 3.97 -18.59
N LYS A 193 -0.95 5.14 -18.17
CA LYS A 193 -1.82 6.32 -17.88
C LYS A 193 -2.74 6.71 -19.04
N SER A 194 -2.34 6.45 -20.27
CA SER A 194 -3.16 6.74 -21.46
C SER A 194 -4.46 5.93 -21.52
N LYS A 195 -4.49 4.74 -20.92
CA LYS A 195 -5.68 3.89 -20.82
C LYS A 195 -6.62 4.32 -19.68
N ALA A 196 -6.13 5.08 -18.69
CA ALA A 196 -6.85 5.47 -17.49
C ALA A 196 -7.23 6.97 -17.44
N LYS A 197 -7.36 7.64 -18.59
CA LYS A 197 -7.60 9.10 -18.65
C LYS A 197 -8.85 9.53 -17.89
N GLY A 198 -9.96 8.85 -18.08
CA GLY A 198 -11.22 9.16 -17.39
C GLY A 198 -11.10 9.00 -15.88
N TYR A 199 -10.43 7.94 -15.43
CA TYR A 199 -10.14 7.72 -14.01
C TYR A 199 -9.27 8.86 -13.42
N ILE A 200 -8.20 9.26 -14.14
CA ILE A 200 -7.33 10.36 -13.72
C ILE A 200 -8.11 11.68 -13.66
N GLU A 201 -9.04 11.91 -14.59
CA GLU A 201 -9.92 13.08 -14.55
C GLU A 201 -10.84 13.05 -13.31
N GLY A 202 -11.42 11.90 -12.96
CA GLY A 202 -12.19 11.70 -11.74
C GLY A 202 -11.38 12.02 -10.47
N ILE A 203 -10.15 11.51 -10.38
CA ILE A 203 -9.22 11.84 -9.29
C ILE A 203 -8.95 13.35 -9.21
N ASN A 204 -8.75 14.02 -10.35
CA ASN A 204 -8.55 15.47 -10.39
C ASN A 204 -9.77 16.25 -9.89
N MET A 205 -10.98 15.84 -10.27
CA MET A 205 -12.23 16.45 -9.80
C MET A 205 -12.39 16.30 -8.29
N LEU A 206 -12.25 15.08 -7.76
CA LEU A 206 -12.36 14.82 -6.32
C LEU A 206 -11.28 15.57 -5.51
N SER A 207 -10.05 15.58 -6.00
CA SER A 207 -8.97 16.35 -5.38
C SER A 207 -9.25 17.85 -5.38
N SER A 208 -9.86 18.37 -6.44
CA SER A 208 -10.26 19.79 -6.53
C SER A 208 -11.41 20.14 -5.58
N MET A 209 -12.35 19.22 -5.35
CA MET A 209 -13.42 19.41 -4.36
C MET A 209 -12.86 19.49 -2.93
N ARG A 210 -11.84 18.71 -2.62
CA ARG A 210 -11.16 18.72 -1.32
C ARG A 210 -10.34 19.99 -1.10
N LEU A 211 -9.91 20.69 -2.19
CA LEU A 211 -9.01 21.85 -2.17
C LEU A 211 -7.57 21.49 -1.74
N CYS A 212 -6.97 22.29 -0.85
CA CYS A 212 -5.58 22.12 -0.42
C CYS A 212 -5.43 20.95 0.56
N SER A 213 -4.38 20.16 0.39
CA SER A 213 -3.94 19.21 1.41
C SER A 213 -3.23 19.93 2.56
N ASN A 214 -2.84 19.19 3.61
CA ASN A 214 -2.18 19.70 4.79
C ASN A 214 -0.83 20.37 4.46
N VAL A 215 -0.83 21.67 4.24
CA VAL A 215 0.36 22.45 3.83
C VAL A 215 1.51 22.37 4.84
N PRO A 216 1.30 22.53 6.17
CA PRO A 216 2.38 22.35 7.14
C PRO A 216 3.05 20.98 7.05
N ALA A 217 2.28 19.92 6.87
CA ALA A 217 2.84 18.57 6.74
C ALA A 217 3.54 18.33 5.39
N GLN A 218 3.11 18.99 4.32
CA GLN A 218 3.80 18.94 3.03
C GLN A 218 5.20 19.55 3.09
N SER A 219 5.40 20.60 3.88
CA SER A 219 6.68 21.30 3.99
C SER A 219 7.80 20.44 4.59
N ILE A 220 7.46 19.42 5.38
CA ILE A 220 8.45 18.52 5.99
C ILE A 220 8.89 17.37 5.08
N VAL A 221 8.18 17.10 3.98
CA VAL A 221 8.44 15.94 3.10
C VAL A 221 9.88 15.99 2.55
N GLN A 222 10.34 17.17 2.14
CA GLN A 222 11.69 17.34 1.62
C GLN A 222 12.74 16.96 2.66
N THR A 223 12.62 17.47 3.87
CA THR A 223 13.55 17.17 4.97
C THR A 223 13.47 15.70 5.37
N ALA A 224 12.27 15.14 5.44
CA ALA A 224 12.06 13.75 5.83
C ALA A 224 12.66 12.77 4.80
N LEU A 225 12.40 12.97 3.51
CA LEU A 225 12.89 12.06 2.48
C LEU A 225 14.37 12.28 2.13
N GLY A 226 14.84 13.52 2.19
CA GLY A 226 16.23 13.87 1.86
C GLY A 226 17.19 13.89 3.04
N GLY A 227 16.66 13.85 4.27
CA GLY A 227 17.46 13.92 5.49
C GLY A 227 17.88 12.55 6.02
N TYR A 228 18.27 12.54 7.29
CA TYR A 228 18.66 11.33 8.00
C TYR A 228 17.51 10.34 8.14
N GLN A 229 17.76 9.07 7.83
CA GLN A 229 16.76 8.01 7.81
C GLN A 229 16.83 7.15 9.09
N SER A 230 16.30 7.67 10.19
CA SER A 230 16.29 6.98 11.50
C SER A 230 15.57 5.61 11.47
N VAL A 231 14.69 5.38 10.50
CA VAL A 231 14.02 4.08 10.32
C VAL A 231 15.01 2.93 10.18
N ASN A 232 16.19 3.18 9.60
CA ASN A 232 17.24 2.18 9.44
C ASN A 232 17.79 1.70 10.80
N GLU A 233 17.81 2.56 11.82
CA GLU A 233 18.22 2.17 13.17
C GLU A 233 17.21 1.29 13.88
N TYR A 234 15.92 1.52 13.62
CA TYR A 234 14.85 0.76 14.27
C TYR A 234 14.70 -0.66 13.72
N THR A 235 15.11 -0.88 12.47
CA THR A 235 14.91 -2.14 11.73
C THR A 235 16.13 -3.04 11.67
N GLN A 236 17.25 -2.63 12.26
CA GLN A 236 18.48 -3.43 12.37
C GLN A 236 18.56 -4.14 13.73
N PRO A 237 19.37 -5.21 13.86
CA PRO A 237 19.67 -5.82 15.16
C PRO A 237 20.10 -4.77 16.20
N GLY A 238 19.49 -4.84 17.39
CA GLY A 238 19.62 -3.83 18.46
C GLY A 238 18.64 -2.64 18.31
N GLY A 239 17.97 -2.50 17.20
CA GLY A 239 16.93 -1.49 16.99
C GLY A 239 15.59 -1.87 17.62
N ARG A 240 14.85 -0.86 18.07
CA ARG A 240 13.63 -1.07 18.85
C ARG A 240 12.58 -1.95 18.17
N VAL A 241 12.32 -1.73 16.89
CA VAL A 241 11.30 -2.51 16.15
C VAL A 241 11.77 -3.94 15.97
N TYR A 242 13.06 -4.12 15.64
CA TYR A 242 13.67 -5.43 15.47
C TYR A 242 13.60 -6.26 16.75
N GLU A 243 14.05 -5.70 17.88
CA GLU A 243 14.06 -6.41 19.17
C GLU A 243 12.65 -6.72 19.68
N GLN A 244 11.70 -5.79 19.53
CA GLN A 244 10.31 -6.02 19.90
C GLN A 244 9.65 -7.11 19.04
N ARG A 245 9.92 -7.13 17.73
CA ARG A 245 9.44 -8.17 16.82
C ARG A 245 9.97 -9.55 17.25
N ASP A 246 11.27 -9.69 17.51
CA ASP A 246 11.88 -10.95 17.88
C ASP A 246 11.38 -11.43 19.24
N PHE A 247 11.21 -10.50 20.18
CA PHE A 247 10.64 -10.82 21.50
C PHE A 247 9.20 -11.37 21.39
N ILE A 248 8.31 -10.66 20.71
CA ILE A 248 6.91 -11.07 20.61
C ILE A 248 6.75 -12.35 19.77
N TYR A 249 7.54 -12.51 18.72
CA TYR A 249 7.54 -13.72 17.89
C TYR A 249 7.85 -14.96 18.74
N LYS A 250 8.89 -14.92 19.57
CA LYS A 250 9.24 -16.01 20.49
C LYS A 250 8.16 -16.23 21.54
N ALA A 251 7.71 -15.15 22.20
CA ALA A 251 6.73 -15.25 23.26
C ALA A 251 5.38 -15.84 22.80
N LEU A 252 4.94 -15.51 21.57
CA LEU A 252 3.69 -16.06 21.02
C LEU A 252 3.84 -17.55 20.64
N ASN A 253 4.96 -17.97 20.08
CA ASN A 253 5.21 -19.38 19.74
C ASN A 253 5.38 -20.28 21.00
N ASP A 254 5.68 -19.70 22.17
CA ASP A 254 5.74 -20.44 23.42
C ASP A 254 4.33 -20.71 24.01
N ILE A 255 3.26 -20.14 23.45
CA ILE A 255 1.88 -20.32 23.91
C ILE A 255 1.25 -21.50 23.15
N PRO A 256 0.81 -22.58 23.86
CA PRO A 256 0.14 -23.70 23.20
C PRO A 256 -1.13 -23.28 22.47
N GLY A 257 -1.29 -23.73 21.23
CA GLY A 257 -2.45 -23.41 20.38
C GLY A 257 -2.39 -22.08 19.66
N ILE A 258 -1.24 -21.39 19.69
CA ILE A 258 -0.95 -20.22 18.88
C ILE A 258 0.15 -20.56 17.89
N SER A 259 -0.01 -20.14 16.64
CA SER A 259 1.03 -20.13 15.62
C SER A 259 1.20 -18.74 15.04
N VAL A 260 2.43 -18.40 14.73
CA VAL A 260 2.78 -17.13 14.07
C VAL A 260 3.92 -17.34 13.09
N VAL A 261 3.80 -16.70 11.93
CA VAL A 261 4.91 -16.57 10.98
C VAL A 261 5.73 -15.35 11.39
N LYS A 262 7.05 -15.45 11.29
CA LYS A 262 7.95 -14.34 11.62
C LYS A 262 7.75 -13.19 10.63
N PRO A 263 7.33 -11.99 11.08
CA PRO A 263 7.20 -10.86 10.17
C PRO A 263 8.58 -10.32 9.79
N HIS A 264 8.78 -10.01 8.51
CA HIS A 264 10.02 -9.44 7.99
C HIS A 264 9.92 -7.94 7.72
N ALA A 265 8.76 -7.36 7.96
CA ALA A 265 8.55 -5.92 7.79
C ALA A 265 7.42 -5.40 8.69
N ALA A 266 7.21 -4.09 8.64
CA ALA A 266 6.22 -3.37 9.44
C ALA A 266 6.47 -3.54 10.96
N PHE A 267 5.43 -3.44 11.77
CA PHE A 267 5.47 -3.65 13.23
C PHE A 267 4.20 -4.35 13.71
N TYR A 268 3.72 -5.30 12.89
CA TYR A 268 2.59 -6.16 13.18
C TYR A 268 3.02 -7.62 13.14
N ILE A 269 2.26 -8.45 13.80
CA ILE A 269 2.34 -9.89 13.71
C ILE A 269 0.92 -10.44 13.65
N CYS A 270 0.63 -11.22 12.64
CA CYS A 270 -0.63 -11.93 12.50
C CYS A 270 -0.51 -13.27 13.20
N LEU A 271 -1.49 -13.63 14.00
CA LEU A 271 -1.50 -14.89 14.73
C LEU A 271 -2.74 -15.71 14.38
N LEU A 272 -2.57 -17.02 14.28
CA LEU A 272 -3.66 -17.99 14.30
C LEU A 272 -3.77 -18.60 15.69
N TYR A 273 -5.01 -18.85 16.11
CA TYR A 273 -5.29 -19.50 17.39
C TYR A 273 -6.41 -20.52 17.23
N THR A 274 -6.29 -21.63 17.94
CA THR A 274 -7.22 -22.77 17.83
C THR A 274 -8.33 -22.73 18.90
N SER A 275 -8.25 -21.82 19.87
CA SER A 275 -9.27 -21.63 20.90
C SER A 275 -10.32 -20.63 20.43
N PRO A 276 -11.63 -20.91 20.62
CA PRO A 276 -12.67 -19.94 20.29
C PRO A 276 -12.48 -18.66 21.13
N SER A 277 -12.50 -17.52 20.44
CA SER A 277 -12.47 -16.22 21.09
C SER A 277 -13.73 -16.05 21.96
N PRO A 278 -13.68 -15.31 23.07
CA PRO A 278 -14.88 -14.91 23.81
C PRO A 278 -15.94 -14.22 22.95
N ARG A 279 -15.54 -13.62 21.81
CA ARG A 279 -16.45 -13.00 20.83
C ARG A 279 -17.16 -14.02 19.93
N ASP A 280 -16.63 -15.24 19.82
CA ASP A 280 -17.21 -16.32 19.01
C ASP A 280 -18.30 -17.10 19.79
N ARG A 281 -18.63 -16.65 21.01
CA ARG A 281 -19.65 -17.23 21.89
C ARG A 281 -20.97 -16.42 21.87
N GLY A 282 -21.18 -15.58 20.84
CA GLY A 282 -22.41 -14.81 20.66
C GLY A 282 -23.59 -15.61 20.14
#